data_5aa562c05a588918042de087318005d9
#
_entry.id   5aa562c05a588918042de087318005d9
#
_cell.length_a   1.000
_cell.length_b   1.000
_cell.length_c   1.000
_cell.angle_alpha   90.00
_cell.angle_beta   90.00
_cell.angle_gamma   90.00
#
_symmetry.space_group_name_H-M   'P 1'
#
loop_
_entity.id
_entity.type
_entity.pdbx_description
1 polymer ?
#
loop_
_entity_poly.entity_id
_entity_poly.type
_entity_poly.pdbx_seq_one_letter_code
_entity_poly.pdbx_strand_id
1 'polypeptide(L)'
;NGEDSLATYYVYDDRNCLRYVLPPEASHRLVEAGTTDISVLHSLAYSYEYDKLNRMISKRLPGCAPIYMVYDCRDRLVLSQDGTRRTADTKKWSYFLYDSHDRVIESGEILLSAEQTCGELQLAAWENEHYLPSGTRTPLQYTVYDNYKPTENVTAHPFVAAVGYDTPYTLYPSGLTTSTKTRLLGTDDWLTETIYYDDRSRVIQTLCHYPEKGLRYRHTAYDFTGNVLRKQDNIGTDILETVYTYDDRARLLTKANTWNGRFTDKITYVYDALGRLTGRNYGDKVSESLSYNIRGWLTGIESQHFSQTLHYVDGVGVPCYNGNISSMIWHSGSEAGLRGYKFTYDGFSRLKDAIYGEGEQLSNNLNRFNEQVTGYDKNGNILGLLRYGQTNTMSYGLIDNLNLVYNGNQLESVNDNATGHVFGNGMEFKDGASKEIEYEYDVNGNLTKDLNKKIADIQYNCLNLPEKVQFEGGNSISYLYAADGTKLRTTYKTGNATTITDYCGNAIYENGVLTTLLTELGYISLVDGKYHYYLKDHQGNNRVVVGQNGSVEEVNHYYPFGGTFASTSSVQPYKYNGKELDRQGGLDWYDYGARHYDAVLGRWHVVDPLSE
;
A
#
# COMPACT_ATOMS: atom_id res chain seq x y z
N ASN A 1 -37.44 5.84 10.79
CA ASN A 1 -37.72 6.35 9.45
C ASN A 1 -37.01 5.45 8.47
N GLY A 2 -37.76 4.59 7.76
CA GLY A 2 -37.23 3.45 7.00
C GLY A 2 -36.61 3.76 5.64
N GLU A 3 -36.32 5.00 5.29
CA GLU A 3 -35.76 5.38 3.97
C GLU A 3 -34.24 5.52 3.93
N ASP A 4 -33.55 5.58 5.07
CA ASP A 4 -32.11 5.83 5.17
C ASP A 4 -31.29 4.65 5.77
N SER A 5 -31.82 3.44 5.81
CA SER A 5 -31.07 2.30 6.31
C SER A 5 -30.24 1.67 5.18
N LEU A 6 -28.92 1.57 5.38
CA LEU A 6 -28.04 0.80 4.52
C LEU A 6 -27.96 -0.64 5.04
N ALA A 7 -28.55 -1.58 4.32
CA ALA A 7 -28.57 -2.98 4.70
C ALA A 7 -27.70 -3.83 3.79
N THR A 8 -26.81 -4.61 4.38
CA THR A 8 -26.10 -5.69 3.70
C THR A 8 -26.78 -7.01 4.03
N TYR A 9 -27.14 -7.79 3.03
CA TYR A 9 -27.75 -9.10 3.22
C TYR A 9 -26.77 -10.21 2.92
N TYR A 10 -26.78 -11.23 3.79
CA TYR A 10 -26.01 -12.46 3.64
C TYR A 10 -26.97 -13.59 3.31
N VAL A 11 -26.84 -14.19 2.14
CA VAL A 11 -27.73 -15.25 1.65
C VAL A 11 -27.00 -16.58 1.73
N TYR A 12 -27.59 -17.53 2.42
CA TYR A 12 -27.03 -18.87 2.64
C TYR A 12 -27.88 -19.93 1.93
N ASP A 13 -27.26 -21.03 1.55
CA ASP A 13 -27.97 -22.22 1.06
C ASP A 13 -28.46 -23.11 2.21
N ASP A 14 -29.10 -24.24 1.87
CA ASP A 14 -29.63 -25.23 2.79
C ASP A 14 -28.54 -25.98 3.59
N ARG A 15 -27.27 -25.88 3.18
CA ARG A 15 -26.09 -26.40 3.89
C ARG A 15 -25.38 -25.34 4.75
N ASN A 16 -25.98 -24.17 4.88
CA ASN A 16 -25.44 -23.02 5.59
C ASN A 16 -24.12 -22.48 4.99
N CYS A 17 -23.92 -22.66 3.68
CA CYS A 17 -22.82 -22.05 2.93
C CYS A 17 -23.27 -20.67 2.41
N LEU A 18 -22.42 -19.65 2.57
CA LEU A 18 -22.68 -18.28 2.11
C LEU A 18 -22.67 -18.24 0.57
N ARG A 19 -23.82 -17.95 -0.05
CA ARG A 19 -23.97 -17.89 -1.52
C ARG A 19 -23.80 -16.49 -2.09
N TYR A 20 -24.33 -15.48 -1.39
CA TYR A 20 -24.25 -14.09 -1.80
C TYR A 20 -24.04 -13.18 -0.59
N VAL A 21 -23.22 -12.12 -0.80
CA VAL A 21 -23.26 -10.91 0.00
C VAL A 21 -23.83 -9.82 -0.91
N LEU A 22 -24.95 -9.23 -0.50
CA LEU A 22 -25.64 -8.16 -1.21
C LEU A 22 -25.36 -6.84 -0.48
N PRO A 23 -24.41 -6.02 -0.95
CA PRO A 23 -24.16 -4.68 -0.41
C PRO A 23 -25.40 -3.78 -0.54
N PRO A 24 -25.45 -2.63 0.14
CA PRO A 24 -26.64 -1.79 0.21
C PRO A 24 -27.18 -1.34 -1.16
N GLU A 25 -26.33 -1.03 -2.12
CA GLU A 25 -26.77 -0.67 -3.46
C GLU A 25 -27.35 -1.86 -4.22
N ALA A 26 -26.75 -3.06 -4.09
CA ALA A 26 -27.29 -4.28 -4.70
C ALA A 26 -28.67 -4.61 -4.14
N SER A 27 -28.81 -4.62 -2.82
CA SER A 27 -30.09 -4.92 -2.15
C SER A 27 -31.17 -3.92 -2.51
N HIS A 28 -30.85 -2.65 -2.60
CA HIS A 28 -31.80 -1.61 -3.01
C HIS A 28 -32.30 -1.81 -4.45
N ARG A 29 -31.40 -2.01 -5.42
CA ARG A 29 -31.77 -2.23 -6.83
C ARG A 29 -32.60 -3.50 -7.03
N LEU A 30 -32.28 -4.58 -6.33
CA LEU A 30 -33.04 -5.83 -6.41
C LEU A 30 -34.46 -5.68 -5.82
N VAL A 31 -34.62 -4.91 -4.73
CA VAL A 31 -35.94 -4.61 -4.14
C VAL A 31 -36.77 -3.73 -5.07
N GLU A 32 -36.18 -2.67 -5.67
CA GLU A 32 -36.88 -1.79 -6.62
C GLU A 32 -37.31 -2.54 -7.89
N ALA A 33 -36.46 -3.42 -8.42
CA ALA A 33 -36.78 -4.23 -9.60
C ALA A 33 -37.85 -5.28 -9.34
N GLY A 34 -38.06 -5.70 -8.09
CA GLY A 34 -39.01 -6.75 -7.69
C GLY A 34 -38.68 -8.14 -8.26
N THR A 35 -37.50 -8.29 -8.86
CA THR A 35 -37.01 -9.54 -9.47
C THR A 35 -35.51 -9.69 -9.25
N THR A 36 -35.03 -10.95 -9.35
CA THR A 36 -33.59 -11.20 -9.36
C THR A 36 -33.01 -10.79 -10.70
N ASP A 37 -32.25 -9.69 -10.70
CA ASP A 37 -31.52 -9.22 -11.88
C ASP A 37 -30.07 -9.72 -11.80
N ILE A 38 -29.70 -10.60 -12.74
CA ILE A 38 -28.35 -11.18 -12.81
C ILE A 38 -27.30 -10.09 -13.09
N SER A 39 -27.63 -9.04 -13.83
CA SER A 39 -26.69 -7.95 -14.11
C SER A 39 -26.34 -7.19 -12.82
N VAL A 40 -27.32 -6.92 -11.96
CA VAL A 40 -27.12 -6.31 -10.63
C VAL A 40 -26.28 -7.22 -9.74
N LEU A 41 -26.54 -8.53 -9.74
CA LEU A 41 -25.75 -9.49 -8.96
C LEU A 41 -24.29 -9.51 -9.45
N HIS A 42 -24.05 -9.48 -10.75
CA HIS A 42 -22.70 -9.50 -11.31
C HIS A 42 -21.93 -8.20 -11.05
N SER A 43 -22.59 -7.05 -11.10
CA SER A 43 -21.93 -5.75 -10.95
C SER A 43 -21.74 -5.30 -9.51
N LEU A 44 -22.58 -5.79 -8.57
CA LEU A 44 -22.64 -5.24 -7.21
C LEU A 44 -22.53 -6.28 -6.10
N ALA A 45 -22.82 -7.57 -6.36
CA ALA A 45 -22.83 -8.59 -5.32
C ALA A 45 -21.56 -9.45 -5.34
N TYR A 46 -21.19 -9.95 -4.15
CA TYR A 46 -20.26 -11.07 -4.04
C TYR A 46 -21.05 -12.37 -4.20
N SER A 47 -20.51 -13.34 -4.93
CA SER A 47 -21.13 -14.65 -5.06
C SER A 47 -20.12 -15.77 -4.88
N TYR A 48 -20.60 -16.90 -4.30
CA TYR A 48 -19.78 -18.04 -3.93
C TYR A 48 -20.46 -19.34 -4.35
N GLU A 49 -19.68 -20.28 -4.84
CA GLU A 49 -20.14 -21.64 -5.14
C GLU A 49 -19.30 -22.67 -4.40
N TYR A 50 -19.97 -23.72 -3.95
CA TYR A 50 -19.37 -24.76 -3.13
C TYR A 50 -19.62 -26.14 -3.74
N ASP A 51 -18.67 -27.04 -3.53
CA ASP A 51 -18.84 -28.45 -3.86
C ASP A 51 -19.64 -29.21 -2.79
N LYS A 52 -19.73 -30.54 -2.95
CA LYS A 52 -20.46 -31.41 -2.02
C LYS A 52 -19.79 -31.50 -0.63
N LEU A 53 -18.51 -31.14 -0.52
CA LEU A 53 -17.74 -31.13 0.71
C LEU A 53 -17.71 -29.75 1.38
N ASN A 54 -18.51 -28.79 0.89
CA ASN A 54 -18.57 -27.41 1.35
C ASN A 54 -17.24 -26.65 1.14
N ARG A 55 -16.42 -27.04 0.17
CA ARG A 55 -15.24 -26.27 -0.25
C ARG A 55 -15.67 -25.24 -1.30
N MET A 56 -15.16 -24.03 -1.20
CA MET A 56 -15.45 -22.96 -2.16
C MET A 56 -14.72 -23.23 -3.49
N ILE A 57 -15.47 -23.53 -4.54
CA ILE A 57 -14.93 -23.85 -5.87
C ILE A 57 -14.99 -22.65 -6.83
N SER A 58 -15.78 -21.64 -6.50
CA SER A 58 -15.88 -20.40 -7.27
C SER A 58 -16.21 -19.24 -6.35
N LYS A 59 -15.54 -18.11 -6.55
CA LYS A 59 -15.95 -16.82 -5.98
C LYS A 59 -15.95 -15.74 -7.04
N ARG A 60 -16.87 -14.79 -6.95
CA ARG A 60 -16.94 -13.62 -7.82
C ARG A 60 -17.02 -12.35 -6.97
N LEU A 61 -16.16 -11.39 -7.25
CA LEU A 61 -16.22 -10.05 -6.69
C LEU A 61 -17.10 -9.15 -7.57
N PRO A 62 -17.69 -8.07 -7.01
CA PRO A 62 -18.51 -7.14 -7.78
C PRO A 62 -17.80 -6.58 -9.01
N GLY A 63 -18.43 -6.70 -10.18
CA GLY A 63 -17.88 -6.23 -11.46
C GLY A 63 -16.74 -7.06 -12.04
N CYS A 64 -16.38 -8.19 -11.42
CA CYS A 64 -15.28 -9.05 -11.86
C CYS A 64 -15.75 -10.40 -12.41
N ALA A 65 -14.90 -11.06 -13.19
CA ALA A 65 -15.10 -12.45 -13.57
C ALA A 65 -14.86 -13.37 -12.35
N PRO A 66 -15.49 -14.57 -12.32
CA PRO A 66 -15.30 -15.49 -11.20
C PRO A 66 -13.87 -16.03 -11.14
N ILE A 67 -13.41 -16.34 -9.94
CA ILE A 67 -12.16 -17.05 -9.66
C ILE A 67 -12.54 -18.49 -9.37
N TYR A 68 -11.92 -19.45 -10.08
CA TYR A 68 -12.12 -20.88 -9.87
C TYR A 68 -11.03 -21.48 -9.00
N MET A 69 -11.39 -22.48 -8.21
CA MET A 69 -10.51 -23.18 -7.26
C MET A 69 -10.68 -24.68 -7.38
N VAL A 70 -9.57 -25.43 -7.36
CA VAL A 70 -9.51 -26.89 -7.42
C VAL A 70 -8.74 -27.42 -6.23
N TYR A 71 -9.26 -28.43 -5.57
CA TYR A 71 -8.70 -28.99 -4.34
C TYR A 71 -8.34 -30.46 -4.52
N ASP A 72 -7.27 -30.92 -3.88
CA ASP A 72 -6.91 -32.33 -3.81
C ASP A 72 -7.73 -33.09 -2.75
N CYS A 73 -7.40 -34.39 -2.57
CA CYS A 73 -8.06 -35.27 -1.60
C CYS A 73 -7.76 -34.92 -0.12
N ARG A 74 -6.82 -34.03 0.14
CA ARG A 74 -6.49 -33.49 1.48
C ARG A 74 -7.05 -32.08 1.73
N ASP A 75 -7.98 -31.65 0.87
CA ASP A 75 -8.60 -30.31 0.92
C ASP A 75 -7.63 -29.15 0.72
N ARG A 76 -6.47 -29.38 0.09
CA ARG A 76 -5.50 -28.33 -0.24
C ARG A 76 -5.82 -27.73 -1.60
N LEU A 77 -5.72 -26.40 -1.72
CA LEU A 77 -5.90 -25.68 -2.98
C LEU A 77 -4.71 -25.99 -3.92
N VAL A 78 -4.92 -26.75 -4.98
CA VAL A 78 -3.86 -27.14 -5.93
C VAL A 78 -3.86 -26.31 -7.21
N LEU A 79 -5.03 -25.78 -7.64
CA LEU A 79 -5.14 -24.89 -8.79
C LEU A 79 -6.11 -23.75 -8.51
N SER A 80 -5.82 -22.57 -9.05
CA SER A 80 -6.76 -21.46 -9.12
C SER A 80 -6.68 -20.72 -10.45
N GLN A 81 -7.80 -20.11 -10.88
CA GLN A 81 -7.86 -19.37 -12.13
C GLN A 81 -8.78 -18.17 -12.02
N ASP A 82 -8.24 -16.97 -12.21
CA ASP A 82 -8.99 -15.72 -12.32
C ASP A 82 -9.46 -15.45 -13.76
N GLY A 83 -10.13 -14.33 -13.96
CA GLY A 83 -10.71 -13.96 -15.26
C GLY A 83 -9.66 -13.75 -16.35
N THR A 84 -8.57 -13.06 -16.05
CA THR A 84 -7.52 -12.76 -17.04
C THR A 84 -6.78 -14.01 -17.47
N ARG A 85 -6.57 -14.97 -16.56
CA ARG A 85 -5.97 -16.28 -16.88
C ARG A 85 -6.86 -17.18 -17.75
N ARG A 86 -8.18 -16.89 -17.86
CA ARG A 86 -9.12 -17.61 -18.73
C ARG A 86 -9.21 -17.07 -20.14
N THR A 87 -8.56 -15.96 -20.46
CA THR A 87 -8.62 -15.38 -21.82
C THR A 87 -8.10 -16.37 -22.86
N ALA A 88 -8.54 -16.21 -24.11
CA ALA A 88 -8.22 -17.13 -25.20
C ALA A 88 -6.72 -17.32 -25.41
N ASP A 89 -5.93 -16.30 -25.14
CA ASP A 89 -4.49 -16.28 -25.38
C ASP A 89 -3.66 -16.89 -24.24
N THR A 90 -4.20 -16.97 -23.02
CA THR A 90 -3.43 -17.39 -21.84
C THR A 90 -3.82 -18.74 -21.28
N LYS A 91 -5.11 -19.06 -21.11
CA LYS A 91 -5.65 -20.33 -20.57
C LYS A 91 -4.79 -20.97 -19.46
N LYS A 92 -4.20 -20.12 -18.61
CA LYS A 92 -3.28 -20.51 -17.55
C LYS A 92 -4.03 -20.75 -16.25
N TRP A 93 -3.43 -21.57 -15.40
CA TRP A 93 -3.82 -21.76 -14.02
C TRP A 93 -2.66 -21.44 -13.10
N SER A 94 -2.93 -20.87 -11.93
CA SER A 94 -1.98 -20.89 -10.82
C SER A 94 -1.96 -22.28 -10.22
N TYR A 95 -0.78 -22.83 -9.91
CA TYR A 95 -0.65 -24.12 -9.26
C TYR A 95 0.14 -24.02 -7.96
N PHE A 96 -0.12 -24.97 -7.03
CA PHE A 96 0.53 -25.07 -5.74
C PHE A 96 0.92 -26.52 -5.47
N LEU A 97 2.18 -26.76 -5.12
CA LEU A 97 2.69 -28.06 -4.69
C LEU A 97 3.04 -28.01 -3.21
N TYR A 98 2.78 -29.10 -2.52
CA TYR A 98 2.88 -29.20 -1.08
C TYR A 98 3.86 -30.29 -0.65
N ASP A 99 4.48 -30.09 0.52
CA ASP A 99 5.21 -31.14 1.23
C ASP A 99 4.26 -32.04 2.03
N SER A 100 4.84 -33.02 2.74
CA SER A 100 4.09 -33.95 3.60
C SER A 100 3.43 -33.30 4.82
N HIS A 101 3.76 -32.04 5.13
CA HIS A 101 3.20 -31.26 6.23
C HIS A 101 2.21 -30.19 5.74
N ASP A 102 1.71 -30.30 4.51
CA ASP A 102 0.75 -29.39 3.88
C ASP A 102 1.24 -27.95 3.71
N ARG A 103 2.57 -27.76 3.59
CA ARG A 103 3.19 -26.46 3.35
C ARG A 103 3.55 -26.33 1.87
N VAL A 104 3.29 -25.14 1.28
CA VAL A 104 3.62 -24.86 -0.12
C VAL A 104 5.13 -24.84 -0.32
N ILE A 105 5.65 -25.73 -1.17
CA ILE A 105 7.08 -25.80 -1.53
C ILE A 105 7.36 -25.23 -2.92
N GLU A 106 6.37 -25.21 -3.81
CA GLU A 106 6.46 -24.62 -5.15
C GLU A 106 5.10 -24.02 -5.51
N SER A 107 5.12 -22.85 -6.12
CA SER A 107 3.95 -22.24 -6.75
C SER A 107 4.33 -21.61 -8.08
N GLY A 108 3.37 -21.47 -8.98
CA GLY A 108 3.62 -20.90 -10.29
C GLY A 108 2.40 -20.88 -11.18
N GLU A 109 2.63 -20.68 -12.47
CA GLU A 109 1.62 -20.77 -13.52
C GLU A 109 1.81 -22.02 -14.37
N ILE A 110 0.71 -22.62 -14.82
CA ILE A 110 0.71 -23.73 -15.75
C ILE A 110 -0.23 -23.44 -16.92
N LEU A 111 0.31 -23.59 -18.13
CA LEU A 111 -0.47 -23.61 -19.37
C LEU A 111 -0.82 -25.07 -19.67
N LEU A 112 -2.09 -25.43 -19.61
CA LEU A 112 -2.54 -26.82 -19.84
C LEU A 112 -2.27 -27.26 -21.27
N SER A 113 -1.86 -28.53 -21.45
CA SER A 113 -1.67 -29.14 -22.77
C SER A 113 -2.96 -29.30 -23.54
N ALA A 114 -4.09 -29.46 -22.83
CA ALA A 114 -5.44 -29.56 -23.39
C ALA A 114 -6.39 -28.73 -22.50
N GLU A 115 -7.45 -28.19 -23.09
CA GLU A 115 -8.48 -27.48 -22.36
C GLU A 115 -9.25 -28.47 -21.48
N GLN A 116 -9.35 -28.14 -20.20
CA GLN A 116 -10.09 -28.92 -19.20
C GLN A 116 -10.99 -27.99 -18.40
N THR A 117 -12.18 -28.46 -18.09
CA THR A 117 -13.11 -27.76 -17.22
C THR A 117 -12.66 -27.83 -15.76
N CYS A 118 -13.12 -26.91 -14.93
CA CYS A 118 -12.87 -26.93 -13.49
C CYS A 118 -13.33 -28.27 -12.86
N GLY A 119 -14.46 -28.84 -13.33
CA GLY A 119 -14.98 -30.12 -12.84
C GLY A 119 -14.08 -31.33 -13.18
N GLU A 120 -13.53 -31.37 -14.40
CA GLU A 120 -12.58 -32.41 -14.81
C GLU A 120 -11.28 -32.33 -14.00
N LEU A 121 -10.75 -31.13 -13.81
CA LEU A 121 -9.57 -30.90 -12.99
C LEU A 121 -9.83 -31.26 -11.51
N GLN A 122 -11.02 -30.96 -10.98
CA GLN A 122 -11.40 -31.31 -9.60
C GLN A 122 -11.49 -32.83 -9.40
N LEU A 123 -12.04 -33.54 -10.36
CA LEU A 123 -12.11 -35.02 -10.31
C LEU A 123 -10.71 -35.64 -10.33
N ALA A 124 -9.85 -35.18 -11.24
CA ALA A 124 -8.48 -35.70 -11.37
C ALA A 124 -7.63 -35.36 -10.13
N ALA A 125 -7.80 -34.17 -9.55
CA ALA A 125 -7.12 -33.76 -8.32
C ALA A 125 -7.57 -34.56 -7.10
N TRP A 126 -8.84 -34.96 -7.04
CA TRP A 126 -9.36 -35.80 -5.97
C TRP A 126 -8.77 -37.22 -5.94
N GLU A 127 -8.43 -37.75 -7.11
CA GLU A 127 -7.85 -39.08 -7.24
C GLU A 127 -6.33 -39.14 -6.99
N ASN A 128 -5.66 -37.97 -6.87
CA ASN A 128 -4.20 -37.90 -6.79
C ASN A 128 -3.75 -36.86 -5.74
N GLU A 129 -3.10 -37.32 -4.66
CA GLU A 129 -2.58 -36.48 -3.58
C GLU A 129 -1.55 -35.43 -4.04
N HIS A 130 -0.83 -35.69 -5.13
CA HIS A 130 0.17 -34.77 -5.69
C HIS A 130 -0.22 -34.34 -7.10
N TYR A 131 -1.51 -34.00 -7.26
CA TYR A 131 -2.05 -33.67 -8.57
C TYR A 131 -1.40 -32.43 -9.16
N LEU A 132 -0.91 -32.58 -10.36
CA LEU A 132 -0.48 -31.52 -11.25
C LEU A 132 -0.89 -31.89 -12.68
N PRO A 133 -1.73 -31.09 -13.36
CA PRO A 133 -2.17 -31.40 -14.72
C PRO A 133 -1.00 -31.36 -15.72
N SER A 134 -1.17 -32.02 -16.85
CA SER A 134 -0.20 -31.96 -17.95
C SER A 134 -0.18 -30.56 -18.58
N GLY A 135 1.01 -29.99 -18.73
CA GLY A 135 1.15 -28.63 -19.28
C GLY A 135 2.56 -28.08 -19.17
N THR A 136 2.73 -26.87 -19.67
CA THR A 136 3.98 -26.12 -19.54
C THR A 136 3.94 -25.29 -18.27
N ARG A 137 4.83 -25.62 -17.34
CA ARG A 137 4.98 -24.92 -16.05
C ARG A 137 5.91 -23.73 -16.16
N THR A 138 5.54 -22.66 -15.47
CA THR A 138 6.38 -21.51 -15.18
C THR A 138 6.41 -21.33 -13.66
N PRO A 139 7.39 -21.92 -12.95
CA PRO A 139 7.53 -21.73 -11.53
C PRO A 139 7.77 -20.26 -11.18
N LEU A 140 7.09 -19.77 -10.14
CA LEU A 140 7.19 -18.41 -9.65
C LEU A 140 7.87 -18.34 -8.28
N GLN A 141 7.66 -19.36 -7.44
CA GLN A 141 8.27 -19.39 -6.11
C GLN A 141 8.60 -20.81 -5.69
N TYR A 142 9.74 -20.96 -5.03
CA TYR A 142 10.17 -22.15 -4.30
C TYR A 142 10.42 -21.80 -2.85
N THR A 143 10.05 -22.69 -1.93
CA THR A 143 10.24 -22.51 -0.48
C THR A 143 10.85 -23.78 0.12
N VAL A 144 11.89 -23.62 0.94
CA VAL A 144 12.54 -24.69 1.70
C VAL A 144 12.29 -24.47 3.18
N TYR A 145 11.95 -25.55 3.88
CA TYR A 145 11.67 -25.57 5.31
C TYR A 145 12.63 -26.49 6.06
N ASP A 146 12.71 -26.31 7.37
CA ASP A 146 13.29 -27.24 8.36
C ASP A 146 14.80 -27.45 8.28
N ASN A 147 15.48 -27.05 7.24
CA ASN A 147 16.91 -27.28 7.06
C ASN A 147 17.52 -26.36 5.98
N TYR A 148 18.86 -26.33 5.90
CA TYR A 148 19.61 -25.54 4.91
C TYR A 148 20.23 -26.38 3.80
N LYS A 149 19.76 -27.62 3.61
CA LYS A 149 20.28 -28.49 2.56
C LYS A 149 19.84 -27.99 1.19
N PRO A 150 20.74 -28.02 0.19
CA PRO A 150 20.35 -27.67 -1.17
C PRO A 150 19.28 -28.65 -1.68
N THR A 151 18.31 -28.09 -2.40
CA THR A 151 17.34 -28.85 -3.20
C THR A 151 17.71 -28.74 -4.68
N GLU A 152 16.96 -29.39 -5.55
CA GLU A 152 17.13 -29.25 -7.01
C GLU A 152 17.02 -27.79 -7.47
N ASN A 153 16.12 -27.01 -6.86
CA ASN A 153 15.75 -25.67 -7.32
C ASN A 153 16.30 -24.53 -6.44
N VAL A 154 16.66 -24.81 -5.19
CA VAL A 154 17.07 -23.78 -4.20
C VAL A 154 18.33 -24.23 -3.49
N THR A 155 19.32 -23.34 -3.47
CA THR A 155 20.54 -23.52 -2.67
C THR A 155 20.61 -22.38 -1.65
N ALA A 156 20.71 -22.72 -0.37
CA ALA A 156 20.86 -21.74 0.71
C ALA A 156 22.19 -20.98 0.53
N HIS A 157 22.16 -19.66 0.71
CA HIS A 157 23.39 -18.87 0.83
C HIS A 157 24.12 -19.26 2.13
N PRO A 158 25.44 -19.41 2.12
CA PRO A 158 26.19 -19.78 3.32
C PRO A 158 26.10 -18.68 4.39
N PHE A 159 26.06 -19.10 5.67
CA PHE A 159 26.09 -18.18 6.79
C PHE A 159 27.36 -17.31 6.77
N VAL A 160 27.20 -16.01 6.95
CA VAL A 160 28.29 -15.04 7.00
C VAL A 160 28.54 -14.65 8.45
N ALA A 161 29.74 -14.94 8.98
CA ALA A 161 30.10 -14.53 10.35
C ALA A 161 30.37 -13.01 10.41
N ALA A 162 29.96 -12.37 11.49
CA ALA A 162 30.27 -10.97 11.77
C ALA A 162 30.61 -10.74 13.23
N VAL A 163 31.57 -9.85 13.49
CA VAL A 163 32.04 -9.53 14.84
C VAL A 163 30.90 -8.95 15.68
N GLY A 164 30.70 -9.53 16.87
CA GLY A 164 29.62 -9.11 17.79
C GLY A 164 28.23 -9.64 17.44
N TYR A 165 28.15 -10.59 16.49
CA TYR A 165 26.94 -11.35 16.14
C TYR A 165 27.25 -12.85 16.29
N ASP A 166 27.73 -13.23 17.48
CA ASP A 166 28.35 -14.55 17.77
C ASP A 166 27.31 -15.64 18.10
N THR A 167 26.00 -15.33 18.03
CA THR A 167 24.94 -16.31 18.25
C THR A 167 24.96 -17.38 17.16
N PRO A 168 25.19 -18.67 17.51
CA PRO A 168 25.19 -19.75 16.54
C PRO A 168 23.78 -19.95 15.95
N TYR A 169 23.69 -20.31 14.67
CA TYR A 169 22.42 -20.72 14.08
C TYR A 169 22.09 -22.18 14.38
N THR A 170 20.80 -22.49 14.48
CA THR A 170 20.35 -23.87 14.62
C THR A 170 20.41 -24.60 13.27
N LEU A 171 20.87 -25.87 13.30
CA LEU A 171 20.89 -26.72 12.10
C LEU A 171 19.51 -27.31 11.75
N TYR A 172 18.58 -27.27 12.70
CA TYR A 172 17.25 -27.89 12.57
C TYR A 172 16.14 -26.89 12.92
N PRO A 173 15.89 -25.87 12.08
CA PRO A 173 14.84 -24.87 12.31
C PRO A 173 13.45 -25.44 11.96
N SER A 174 12.98 -26.40 12.74
CA SER A 174 11.75 -27.14 12.50
C SER A 174 10.54 -26.22 12.38
N GLY A 175 9.73 -26.40 11.35
CA GLY A 175 8.55 -25.59 11.05
C GLY A 175 8.84 -24.23 10.39
N LEU A 176 10.11 -23.85 10.26
CA LEU A 176 10.49 -22.52 9.78
C LEU A 176 10.94 -22.55 8.31
N THR A 177 10.64 -21.48 7.58
CA THR A 177 11.17 -21.23 6.23
C THR A 177 12.65 -20.87 6.32
N THR A 178 13.49 -21.60 5.61
CA THR A 178 14.95 -21.40 5.63
C THR A 178 15.46 -20.73 4.37
N SER A 179 14.84 -21.02 3.22
CA SER A 179 15.21 -20.39 1.95
C SER A 179 14.00 -20.22 1.04
N THR A 180 14.00 -19.14 0.29
CA THR A 180 13.03 -18.89 -0.77
C THR A 180 13.77 -18.52 -2.06
N LYS A 181 13.13 -18.81 -3.18
CA LYS A 181 13.56 -18.39 -4.50
C LYS A 181 12.32 -17.88 -5.23
N THR A 182 12.28 -16.58 -5.49
CA THR A 182 11.11 -15.86 -6.03
C THR A 182 11.48 -15.27 -7.39
N ARG A 183 10.69 -15.60 -8.42
CA ARG A 183 10.95 -15.16 -9.80
C ARG A 183 10.67 -13.66 -9.95
N LEU A 184 11.49 -12.96 -10.71
CA LEU A 184 11.18 -11.63 -11.20
C LEU A 184 10.23 -11.77 -12.39
N LEU A 185 9.03 -11.22 -12.25
CA LEU A 185 7.97 -11.38 -13.25
C LEU A 185 8.40 -10.79 -14.60
N GLY A 186 8.10 -11.50 -15.68
CA GLY A 186 8.51 -11.12 -17.03
C GLY A 186 9.98 -11.37 -17.39
N THR A 187 10.76 -12.00 -16.47
CA THR A 187 12.18 -12.31 -16.69
C THR A 187 12.50 -13.76 -16.34
N ASP A 188 13.76 -14.17 -16.57
CA ASP A 188 14.31 -15.45 -16.09
C ASP A 188 15.11 -15.30 -14.79
N ASP A 189 15.19 -14.09 -14.24
CA ASP A 189 15.91 -13.79 -13.02
C ASP A 189 15.14 -14.14 -11.75
N TRP A 190 15.89 -14.34 -10.66
CA TRP A 190 15.36 -14.78 -9.39
C TRP A 190 15.93 -13.97 -8.22
N LEU A 191 15.04 -13.54 -7.35
CA LEU A 191 15.39 -13.11 -6.00
C LEU A 191 15.54 -14.35 -5.13
N THR A 192 16.67 -14.51 -4.44
CA THR A 192 16.87 -15.64 -3.52
C THR A 192 17.13 -15.14 -2.11
N GLU A 193 16.46 -15.74 -1.14
CA GLU A 193 16.62 -15.37 0.26
C GLU A 193 16.98 -16.61 1.09
N THR A 194 17.83 -16.43 2.09
CA THR A 194 18.14 -17.43 3.12
C THR A 194 18.03 -16.80 4.50
N ILE A 195 17.33 -17.47 5.41
CA ILE A 195 17.05 -16.99 6.76
C ILE A 195 17.64 -17.96 7.77
N TYR A 196 18.56 -17.49 8.59
CA TYR A 196 19.16 -18.25 9.68
C TYR A 196 18.55 -17.90 11.02
N TYR A 197 18.29 -18.92 11.81
CA TYR A 197 17.63 -18.83 13.11
C TYR A 197 18.53 -19.31 14.23
N ASP A 198 18.35 -18.76 15.44
CA ASP A 198 18.94 -19.31 16.66
C ASP A 198 18.09 -20.49 17.20
N ASP A 199 18.51 -21.02 18.35
CA ASP A 199 17.84 -22.12 19.05
C ASP A 199 16.43 -21.75 19.61
N ARG A 200 16.10 -20.47 19.61
CA ARG A 200 14.79 -19.92 20.02
C ARG A 200 13.92 -19.51 18.83
N SER A 201 14.26 -19.94 17.62
CA SER A 201 13.55 -19.60 16.39
C SER A 201 13.54 -18.09 16.05
N ARG A 202 14.52 -17.32 16.55
CA ARG A 202 14.66 -15.89 16.22
C ARG A 202 15.59 -15.74 15.02
N VAL A 203 15.25 -14.82 14.11
CA VAL A 203 16.05 -14.55 12.90
C VAL A 203 17.35 -13.83 13.27
N ILE A 204 18.49 -14.50 13.17
CA ILE A 204 19.81 -13.92 13.43
C ILE A 204 20.52 -13.43 12.19
N GLN A 205 20.19 -14.00 11.02
CA GLN A 205 20.71 -13.51 9.75
C GLN A 205 19.71 -13.73 8.62
N THR A 206 19.60 -12.75 7.75
CA THR A 206 18.88 -12.84 6.47
C THR A 206 19.85 -12.48 5.36
N LEU A 207 19.94 -13.31 4.33
CA LEU A 207 20.73 -13.06 3.12
C LEU A 207 19.78 -13.01 1.93
N CYS A 208 19.85 -11.94 1.15
CA CYS A 208 19.02 -11.75 -0.02
C CYS A 208 19.90 -11.39 -1.22
N HIS A 209 19.82 -12.18 -2.28
CA HIS A 209 20.53 -11.90 -3.52
C HIS A 209 19.59 -11.21 -4.50
N TYR A 210 19.89 -9.96 -4.81
CA TYR A 210 19.20 -9.16 -5.81
C TYR A 210 19.91 -9.30 -7.15
N PRO A 211 19.25 -9.66 -8.25
CA PRO A 211 19.85 -9.62 -9.58
C PRO A 211 20.45 -8.25 -9.86
N GLU A 212 21.61 -8.22 -10.51
CA GLU A 212 22.39 -6.99 -10.83
C GLU A 212 22.95 -6.21 -9.63
N LYS A 213 22.45 -6.40 -8.41
CA LYS A 213 22.90 -5.68 -7.19
C LYS A 213 23.70 -6.58 -6.25
N GLY A 214 23.65 -7.91 -6.44
CA GLY A 214 24.40 -8.87 -5.66
C GLY A 214 23.78 -9.22 -4.32
N LEU A 215 24.61 -9.79 -3.46
CA LEU A 215 24.19 -10.29 -2.15
C LEU A 215 24.15 -9.17 -1.11
N ARG A 216 22.99 -9.02 -0.48
CA ARG A 216 22.78 -8.20 0.69
C ARG A 216 22.49 -9.08 1.88
N TYR A 217 23.03 -8.77 3.03
CA TYR A 217 22.76 -9.54 4.24
C TYR A 217 22.62 -8.66 5.48
N ARG A 218 21.76 -9.11 6.39
CA ARG A 218 21.47 -8.46 7.66
C ARG A 218 21.76 -9.41 8.81
N HIS A 219 22.52 -8.97 9.78
CA HIS A 219 22.66 -9.63 11.08
C HIS A 219 21.73 -8.98 12.09
N THR A 220 21.22 -9.79 13.03
CA THR A 220 20.40 -9.31 14.16
C THR A 220 20.89 -9.98 15.43
N ALA A 221 21.18 -9.19 16.45
CA ALA A 221 21.52 -9.67 17.79
C ALA A 221 20.40 -9.30 18.77
N TYR A 222 20.13 -10.22 19.69
CA TYR A 222 19.05 -10.13 20.67
C TYR A 222 19.59 -10.17 22.10
N ASP A 223 18.83 -9.58 23.01
CA ASP A 223 19.00 -9.84 24.43
C ASP A 223 18.37 -11.20 24.84
N PHE A 224 18.47 -11.52 26.12
CA PHE A 224 17.90 -12.75 26.67
C PHE A 224 16.36 -12.78 26.54
N THR A 225 15.70 -11.65 26.62
CA THR A 225 14.23 -11.52 26.59
C THR A 225 13.67 -11.50 25.16
N GLY A 226 14.52 -11.36 24.13
CA GLY A 226 14.13 -11.35 22.73
C GLY A 226 14.06 -9.95 22.13
N ASN A 227 14.45 -8.90 22.85
CA ASN A 227 14.56 -7.56 22.27
C ASN A 227 15.76 -7.49 21.33
N VAL A 228 15.62 -6.81 20.21
CA VAL A 228 16.71 -6.57 19.26
C VAL A 228 17.69 -5.56 19.84
N LEU A 229 18.91 -5.97 20.12
CA LEU A 229 19.98 -5.08 20.62
C LEU A 229 20.65 -4.31 19.50
N ARG A 230 20.91 -4.99 18.36
CA ARG A 230 21.55 -4.39 17.21
C ARG A 230 21.23 -5.13 15.92
N LYS A 231 21.30 -4.40 14.82
CA LYS A 231 21.26 -4.91 13.44
C LYS A 231 22.44 -4.36 12.67
N GLN A 232 22.95 -5.16 11.75
CA GLN A 232 23.94 -4.74 10.77
C GLN A 232 23.46 -5.12 9.37
N ASP A 233 23.15 -4.13 8.57
CA ASP A 233 22.82 -4.29 7.14
C ASP A 233 24.09 -4.08 6.31
N ASN A 234 24.45 -5.06 5.50
CA ASN A 234 25.55 -4.99 4.54
C ASN A 234 24.97 -4.80 3.14
N ILE A 235 25.32 -3.69 2.50
CA ILE A 235 24.81 -3.25 1.20
C ILE A 235 26.03 -3.07 0.28
N GLY A 236 26.42 -4.14 -0.44
CA GLY A 236 27.69 -4.17 -1.14
C GLY A 236 28.88 -4.08 -0.16
N THR A 237 29.67 -3.02 -0.27
CA THR A 237 30.80 -2.73 0.66
C THR A 237 30.39 -1.86 1.84
N ASP A 238 29.19 -1.32 1.82
CA ASP A 238 28.72 -0.37 2.84
C ASP A 238 27.97 -1.07 3.97
N ILE A 239 28.01 -0.48 5.16
CA ILE A 239 27.43 -1.03 6.38
C ILE A 239 26.55 0.01 7.06
N LEU A 240 25.27 -0.34 7.29
CA LEU A 240 24.37 0.37 8.19
C LEU A 240 24.23 -0.43 9.48
N GLU A 241 24.79 0.08 10.57
CA GLU A 241 24.58 -0.47 11.90
C GLU A 241 23.47 0.28 12.63
N THR A 242 22.55 -0.45 13.28
CA THR A 242 21.49 0.09 14.12
C THR A 242 21.57 -0.52 15.50
N VAL A 243 21.69 0.31 16.53
CA VAL A 243 21.75 -0.11 17.94
C VAL A 243 20.49 0.37 18.68
N TYR A 244 19.94 -0.51 19.52
CA TYR A 244 18.73 -0.26 20.29
C TYR A 244 19.00 -0.37 21.79
N THR A 245 18.32 0.44 22.60
CA THR A 245 18.26 0.28 24.05
C THR A 245 16.82 0.34 24.52
N TYR A 246 16.55 -0.36 25.62
CA TYR A 246 15.19 -0.53 26.16
C TYR A 246 15.16 -0.22 27.64
N ASP A 247 13.98 0.08 28.15
CA ASP A 247 13.73 0.15 29.58
C ASP A 247 13.37 -1.23 30.17
N ASP A 248 13.12 -1.28 31.46
CA ASP A 248 12.77 -2.50 32.22
C ASP A 248 11.43 -3.14 31.78
N ARG A 249 10.63 -2.42 30.98
CA ARG A 249 9.36 -2.90 30.40
C ARG A 249 9.48 -3.25 28.94
N ALA A 250 10.70 -3.38 28.42
CA ALA A 250 11.01 -3.64 27.01
C ALA A 250 10.49 -2.56 26.03
N ARG A 251 10.31 -1.30 26.50
CA ARG A 251 9.98 -0.18 25.62
C ARG A 251 11.26 0.42 25.05
N LEU A 252 11.26 0.74 23.77
CA LEU A 252 12.43 1.29 23.07
C LEU A 252 12.80 2.68 23.60
N LEU A 253 13.97 2.81 24.22
CA LEU A 253 14.47 4.11 24.70
C LEU A 253 15.31 4.84 23.67
N THR A 254 16.17 4.10 22.94
CA THR A 254 17.01 4.72 21.93
C THR A 254 17.18 3.83 20.71
N LYS A 255 17.32 4.46 19.56
CA LYS A 255 17.71 3.84 18.29
C LYS A 255 18.81 4.71 17.67
N ALA A 256 19.97 4.14 17.44
CA ALA A 256 21.09 4.82 16.82
C ALA A 256 21.48 4.13 15.51
N ASN A 257 21.49 4.86 14.41
CA ASN A 257 21.91 4.39 13.10
C ASN A 257 23.31 4.94 12.80
N THR A 258 24.22 4.08 12.38
CA THR A 258 25.59 4.47 12.01
C THR A 258 25.90 3.94 10.60
N TRP A 259 26.20 4.82 9.68
CA TRP A 259 26.59 4.49 8.32
C TRP A 259 28.12 4.50 8.17
N ASN A 260 28.71 3.35 7.82
CA ASN A 260 30.15 3.14 7.61
C ASN A 260 31.03 3.67 8.77
N GLY A 261 30.52 3.66 10.01
CA GLY A 261 31.21 4.18 11.18
C GLY A 261 31.43 5.69 11.19
N ARG A 262 30.86 6.45 10.23
CA ARG A 262 31.14 7.88 10.05
C ARG A 262 29.99 8.79 10.47
N PHE A 263 28.75 8.37 10.19
CA PHE A 263 27.57 9.16 10.51
C PHE A 263 26.73 8.41 11.51
N THR A 264 26.49 9.04 12.65
CA THR A 264 25.60 8.46 13.66
C THR A 264 24.42 9.40 13.88
N ASP A 265 23.22 8.84 13.71
CA ASP A 265 21.97 9.47 14.10
C ASP A 265 21.40 8.72 15.31
N LYS A 266 20.95 9.46 16.32
CA LYS A 266 20.37 8.87 17.52
C LYS A 266 18.99 9.44 17.78
N ILE A 267 18.01 8.56 17.85
CA ILE A 267 16.64 8.89 18.22
C ILE A 267 16.41 8.42 19.66
N THR A 268 15.81 9.26 20.48
CA THR A 268 15.38 8.89 21.83
C THR A 268 13.86 8.96 21.95
N TYR A 269 13.30 8.07 22.76
CA TYR A 269 11.87 7.92 22.96
C TYR A 269 11.53 8.14 24.43
N VAL A 270 10.44 8.84 24.70
CA VAL A 270 9.95 9.14 26.06
C VAL A 270 8.53 8.60 26.19
N TYR A 271 8.22 8.00 27.33
CA TYR A 271 6.91 7.40 27.59
C TYR A 271 6.32 7.91 28.90
N ASP A 272 4.99 7.97 28.95
CA ASP A 272 4.27 8.24 30.19
C ASP A 272 4.15 6.98 31.07
N ALA A 273 3.54 7.14 32.25
CA ALA A 273 3.32 6.06 33.19
C ALA A 273 2.39 4.94 32.66
N LEU A 274 1.54 5.25 31.67
CA LEU A 274 0.66 4.30 30.99
C LEU A 274 1.34 3.56 29.83
N GLY A 275 2.59 3.94 29.50
CA GLY A 275 3.36 3.35 28.40
C GLY A 275 3.11 3.97 27.03
N ARG A 276 2.39 5.10 26.95
CA ARG A 276 2.18 5.81 25.69
C ARG A 276 3.41 6.64 25.36
N LEU A 277 3.76 6.70 24.07
CA LEU A 277 4.86 7.54 23.59
C LEU A 277 4.49 9.03 23.74
N THR A 278 5.25 9.76 24.55
CA THR A 278 5.02 11.20 24.80
C THR A 278 6.10 12.09 24.21
N GLY A 279 7.17 11.52 23.69
CA GLY A 279 8.21 12.32 23.05
C GLY A 279 9.17 11.52 22.21
N ARG A 280 9.73 12.17 21.21
CA ARG A 280 10.84 11.72 20.37
C ARG A 280 11.83 12.85 20.17
N ASN A 281 13.13 12.55 20.27
CA ASN A 281 14.17 13.49 19.92
C ASN A 281 15.02 12.90 18.78
N TYR A 282 15.21 13.68 17.75
CA TYR A 282 15.99 13.34 16.56
C TYR A 282 17.36 14.02 16.68
N GLY A 283 18.35 13.27 17.14
CA GLY A 283 19.63 13.85 17.54
C GLY A 283 19.44 14.95 18.58
N ASP A 284 20.22 16.03 18.47
CA ASP A 284 20.12 17.21 19.32
C ASP A 284 19.37 18.37 18.64
N LYS A 285 18.71 18.14 17.49
CA LYS A 285 18.22 19.20 16.61
C LYS A 285 16.70 19.33 16.57
N VAL A 286 15.98 18.24 16.70
CA VAL A 286 14.52 18.24 16.63
C VAL A 286 13.97 17.44 17.81
N SER A 287 13.08 18.06 18.56
CA SER A 287 12.32 17.42 19.64
C SER A 287 10.84 17.46 19.29
N GLU A 288 10.16 16.35 19.48
CA GLU A 288 8.73 16.20 19.26
C GLU A 288 8.07 15.71 20.54
N SER A 289 6.98 16.37 20.96
CA SER A 289 6.13 15.91 22.06
C SER A 289 4.75 15.50 21.58
N LEU A 290 4.17 14.48 22.23
CA LEU A 290 2.84 13.96 21.92
C LEU A 290 1.96 14.02 23.17
N SER A 291 0.73 14.47 23.01
CA SER A 291 -0.27 14.57 24.08
C SER A 291 -1.52 13.74 23.76
N TYR A 292 -2.19 13.26 24.81
CA TYR A 292 -3.34 12.37 24.68
C TYR A 292 -4.44 12.75 25.66
N ASN A 293 -5.68 12.52 25.29
CA ASN A 293 -6.80 12.65 26.21
C ASN A 293 -6.96 11.40 27.12
N ILE A 294 -7.95 11.42 27.99
CA ILE A 294 -8.23 10.32 28.93
C ILE A 294 -8.64 9.01 28.24
N ARG A 295 -9.09 9.06 26.98
CA ARG A 295 -9.42 7.87 26.16
C ARG A 295 -8.21 7.31 25.41
N GLY A 296 -7.03 7.94 25.56
CA GLY A 296 -5.82 7.56 24.83
C GLY A 296 -5.78 8.06 23.38
N TRP A 297 -6.70 8.93 22.98
CA TRP A 297 -6.67 9.54 21.65
C TRP A 297 -5.62 10.65 21.62
N LEU A 298 -4.85 10.69 20.54
CA LEU A 298 -3.86 11.73 20.32
C LEU A 298 -4.55 13.11 20.22
N THR A 299 -4.12 14.07 21.02
CA THR A 299 -4.65 15.44 20.99
C THR A 299 -3.65 16.46 20.48
N GLY A 300 -2.37 16.14 20.49
CA GLY A 300 -1.35 17.07 20.00
C GLY A 300 -0.05 16.40 19.63
N ILE A 301 0.59 16.97 18.63
CA ILE A 301 1.99 16.76 18.25
C ILE A 301 2.62 18.13 18.26
N GLU A 302 3.77 18.29 18.89
CA GLU A 302 4.44 19.60 18.98
C GLU A 302 5.95 19.45 18.78
N SER A 303 6.48 20.20 17.83
CA SER A 303 7.91 20.35 17.60
C SER A 303 8.23 21.78 17.13
N GLN A 304 9.53 22.10 17.01
CA GLN A 304 9.96 23.40 16.51
C GLN A 304 9.49 23.69 15.08
N HIS A 305 9.34 22.66 14.24
CA HIS A 305 9.05 22.82 12.81
C HIS A 305 7.69 22.30 12.39
N PHE A 306 7.00 21.58 13.26
CA PHE A 306 5.65 21.09 13.02
C PHE A 306 4.89 20.98 14.33
N SER A 307 3.68 21.53 14.36
CA SER A 307 2.73 21.27 15.44
C SER A 307 1.36 20.94 14.88
N GLN A 308 0.62 20.11 15.61
CA GLN A 308 -0.76 19.74 15.27
C GLN A 308 -1.58 19.58 16.54
N THR A 309 -2.77 20.17 16.57
CA THR A 309 -3.77 19.95 17.62
C THR A 309 -4.98 19.28 17.02
N LEU A 310 -5.46 18.22 17.65
CA LEU A 310 -6.63 17.45 17.28
C LEU A 310 -7.73 17.61 18.31
N HIS A 311 -8.89 18.04 17.88
CA HIS A 311 -10.08 18.21 18.68
C HIS A 311 -11.12 17.14 18.32
N TYR A 312 -11.84 16.65 19.33
CA TYR A 312 -12.86 15.64 19.19
C TYR A 312 -14.23 16.14 19.68
N VAL A 313 -14.32 16.45 20.97
CA VAL A 313 -15.55 16.93 21.63
C VAL A 313 -15.49 18.43 21.95
N ASP A 314 -14.34 19.01 21.80
CA ASP A 314 -13.99 20.41 22.03
C ASP A 314 -13.51 21.07 20.72
N GLY A 315 -13.00 22.29 20.82
CA GLY A 315 -12.49 23.07 19.68
C GLY A 315 -13.60 23.77 18.90
N VAL A 316 -13.30 24.10 17.64
CA VAL A 316 -14.13 24.95 16.78
C VAL A 316 -15.03 24.18 15.80
N GLY A 317 -14.95 22.86 15.80
CA GLY A 317 -15.76 21.97 14.99
C GLY A 317 -17.04 21.49 15.71
N VAL A 318 -17.83 20.68 15.01
CA VAL A 318 -18.99 20.00 15.62
C VAL A 318 -18.48 18.86 16.49
N PRO A 319 -18.84 18.78 17.81
CA PRO A 319 -18.35 17.74 18.69
C PRO A 319 -18.62 16.31 18.20
N CYS A 320 -17.58 15.48 18.20
CA CYS A 320 -17.63 14.06 17.81
C CYS A 320 -17.27 13.17 19.02
N TYR A 321 -18.21 12.35 19.47
CA TYR A 321 -18.02 11.49 20.66
C TYR A 321 -17.57 10.07 20.33
N ASN A 322 -17.56 9.71 19.04
CA ASN A 322 -17.24 8.39 18.51
C ASN A 322 -15.74 8.21 18.14
N GLY A 323 -14.92 9.26 18.30
CA GLY A 323 -13.50 9.25 17.95
C GLY A 323 -13.18 9.93 16.62
N ASN A 324 -14.17 10.39 15.87
CA ASN A 324 -13.95 11.24 14.72
C ASN A 324 -13.37 12.60 15.16
N ILE A 325 -12.46 13.15 14.39
CA ILE A 325 -11.84 14.45 14.64
C ILE A 325 -12.84 15.55 14.24
N SER A 326 -13.22 16.40 15.17
CA SER A 326 -14.14 17.52 14.91
C SER A 326 -13.45 18.70 14.22
N SER A 327 -12.21 18.96 14.61
CA SER A 327 -11.34 19.96 13.96
C SER A 327 -9.88 19.64 14.22
N MET A 328 -9.02 20.09 13.32
CA MET A 328 -7.58 20.04 13.51
C MET A 328 -6.94 21.38 13.13
N ILE A 329 -5.88 21.73 13.85
CA ILE A 329 -5.08 22.93 13.62
C ILE A 329 -3.63 22.50 13.50
N TRP A 330 -2.88 23.08 12.56
CA TRP A 330 -1.46 22.78 12.43
C TRP A 330 -0.65 24.03 12.05
N HIS A 331 0.64 23.94 12.34
CA HIS A 331 1.68 24.85 11.88
C HIS A 331 2.80 24.04 11.24
N SER A 332 3.40 24.51 10.17
CA SER A 332 4.46 23.78 9.45
C SER A 332 5.60 24.72 9.02
N GLY A 333 6.83 24.28 9.26
CA GLY A 333 8.04 24.98 8.83
C GLY A 333 8.19 26.36 9.48
N SER A 334 8.48 27.36 8.66
CA SER A 334 8.62 28.77 9.06
C SER A 334 7.40 29.61 8.71
N GLU A 335 6.26 29.00 8.44
CA GLU A 335 5.02 29.73 8.12
C GLU A 335 4.56 30.60 9.30
N ALA A 336 4.04 31.78 8.99
CA ALA A 336 3.66 32.73 10.04
C ALA A 336 2.29 32.45 10.69
N GLY A 337 1.52 31.50 10.18
CA GLY A 337 0.13 31.32 10.57
C GLY A 337 -0.25 29.87 10.88
N LEU A 338 -1.26 29.73 11.73
CA LEU A 338 -1.95 28.47 11.97
C LEU A 338 -2.94 28.19 10.83
N ARG A 339 -2.97 26.96 10.37
CA ARG A 339 -3.92 26.43 9.36
C ARG A 339 -4.78 25.35 10.00
N GLY A 340 -5.95 25.08 9.47
CA GLY A 340 -6.75 23.98 9.98
C GLY A 340 -7.97 23.64 9.16
N TYR A 341 -8.64 22.58 9.62
CA TYR A 341 -9.92 22.10 9.09
C TYR A 341 -10.94 21.95 10.20
N LYS A 342 -12.19 22.28 9.88
CA LYS A 342 -13.39 21.84 10.60
C LYS A 342 -14.03 20.75 9.81
N PHE A 343 -14.30 19.60 10.45
CA PHE A 343 -14.85 18.42 9.79
C PHE A 343 -16.33 18.22 10.10
N THR A 344 -17.08 17.75 9.14
CA THR A 344 -18.39 17.16 9.34
C THR A 344 -18.44 15.78 8.70
N TYR A 345 -19.27 14.92 9.26
CA TYR A 345 -19.43 13.54 8.84
C TYR A 345 -20.91 13.22 8.65
N ASP A 346 -21.18 12.23 7.81
CA ASP A 346 -22.53 11.66 7.72
C ASP A 346 -22.81 10.65 8.84
N GLY A 347 -24.00 10.06 8.84
CA GLY A 347 -24.42 9.08 9.84
C GLY A 347 -23.61 7.78 9.89
N PHE A 348 -22.78 7.52 8.86
CA PHE A 348 -21.87 6.38 8.76
C PHE A 348 -20.40 6.75 9.04
N SER A 349 -20.16 7.95 9.58
CA SER A 349 -18.82 8.48 9.87
C SER A 349 -17.95 8.69 8.60
N ARG A 350 -18.56 8.85 7.42
CA ARG A 350 -17.85 9.22 6.20
C ARG A 350 -17.69 10.74 6.17
N LEU A 351 -16.51 11.19 5.70
CA LEU A 351 -16.23 12.63 5.59
C LEU A 351 -17.22 13.30 4.64
N LYS A 352 -17.85 14.36 5.10
CA LYS A 352 -18.75 15.20 4.30
C LYS A 352 -18.10 16.54 3.96
N ASP A 353 -17.65 17.26 4.97
CA ASP A 353 -16.99 18.54 4.77
C ASP A 353 -15.68 18.60 5.52
N ALA A 354 -14.67 19.18 4.89
CA ALA A 354 -13.47 19.69 5.49
C ALA A 354 -13.33 21.16 5.10
N ILE A 355 -13.76 22.02 6.01
CA ILE A 355 -13.78 23.46 5.79
C ILE A 355 -12.48 24.06 6.33
N TYR A 356 -11.68 24.61 5.43
CA TYR A 356 -10.41 25.23 5.73
C TYR A 356 -10.58 26.61 6.38
N GLY A 357 -9.69 26.91 7.32
CA GLY A 357 -9.53 28.23 7.91
C GLY A 357 -8.13 28.41 8.50
N GLU A 358 -7.80 29.64 8.87
CA GLU A 358 -6.54 30.00 9.50
C GLU A 358 -6.76 30.67 10.85
N GLY A 359 -5.71 30.62 11.71
CA GLY A 359 -5.75 31.09 13.09
C GLY A 359 -6.37 30.07 14.05
N GLU A 360 -6.30 30.33 15.36
CA GLU A 360 -6.79 29.43 16.43
C GLU A 360 -8.30 29.11 16.31
N GLN A 361 -9.09 30.07 15.84
CA GLN A 361 -10.53 29.93 15.69
C GLN A 361 -10.93 29.46 14.27
N LEU A 362 -9.95 29.23 13.39
CA LEU A 362 -10.18 28.90 11.98
C LEU A 362 -11.21 29.84 11.33
N SER A 363 -11.06 31.13 11.59
CA SER A 363 -11.98 32.18 11.14
C SER A 363 -11.39 33.10 10.06
N ASN A 364 -10.06 33.05 9.86
CA ASN A 364 -9.37 33.81 8.84
C ASN A 364 -9.18 33.01 7.57
N ASN A 365 -9.06 33.68 6.43
CA ASN A 365 -8.74 33.07 5.13
C ASN A 365 -9.59 31.83 4.83
N LEU A 366 -10.88 31.91 5.17
CA LEU A 366 -11.84 30.83 5.03
C LEU A 366 -11.93 30.33 3.59
N ASN A 367 -12.19 29.05 3.46
CA ASN A 367 -12.50 28.36 2.20
C ASN A 367 -11.36 28.34 1.17
N ARG A 368 -10.12 28.64 1.54
CA ARG A 368 -9.00 28.62 0.60
C ARG A 368 -8.66 27.24 0.06
N PHE A 369 -8.82 26.20 0.91
CA PHE A 369 -8.44 24.84 0.58
C PHE A 369 -9.48 23.82 1.13
N ASN A 370 -10.75 24.11 0.94
CA ASN A 370 -11.81 23.15 1.30
C ASN A 370 -11.75 21.91 0.46
N GLU A 371 -12.17 20.79 1.07
CA GLU A 371 -12.50 19.55 0.38
C GLU A 371 -13.84 19.02 0.93
N GLN A 372 -14.83 18.84 0.04
CA GLN A 372 -16.20 18.52 0.45
C GLN A 372 -16.79 17.44 -0.47
N VAL A 373 -17.36 16.42 0.13
CA VAL A 373 -18.08 15.37 -0.60
C VAL A 373 -19.55 15.74 -0.65
N THR A 374 -20.07 15.97 -1.85
CA THR A 374 -21.47 16.39 -2.04
C THR A 374 -22.44 15.23 -2.02
N GLY A 375 -21.97 14.00 -2.21
CA GLY A 375 -22.80 12.81 -2.13
C GLY A 375 -21.99 11.52 -2.14
N TYR A 376 -22.57 10.50 -1.55
CA TYR A 376 -22.13 9.11 -1.62
C TYR A 376 -23.27 8.25 -2.14
N ASP A 377 -22.95 7.22 -2.93
CA ASP A 377 -23.92 6.16 -3.19
C ASP A 377 -24.10 5.26 -1.94
N LYS A 378 -24.98 4.27 -2.04
CA LYS A 378 -25.27 3.36 -0.92
C LYS A 378 -24.11 2.42 -0.58
N ASN A 379 -23.17 2.19 -1.51
CA ASN A 379 -21.95 1.41 -1.29
C ASN A 379 -20.80 2.27 -0.72
N GLY A 380 -20.95 3.60 -0.72
CA GLY A 380 -19.94 4.55 -0.23
C GLY A 380 -19.03 5.11 -1.33
N ASN A 381 -19.33 4.88 -2.61
CA ASN A 381 -18.63 5.57 -3.69
C ASN A 381 -18.94 7.07 -3.66
N ILE A 382 -17.92 7.91 -3.86
CA ILE A 382 -18.05 9.36 -3.92
C ILE A 382 -18.75 9.73 -5.24
N LEU A 383 -19.91 10.38 -5.15
CA LEU A 383 -20.67 10.84 -6.32
C LEU A 383 -20.29 12.24 -6.73
N GLY A 384 -19.83 13.06 -5.81
CA GLY A 384 -19.39 14.41 -6.11
C GLY A 384 -18.39 14.94 -5.10
N LEU A 385 -17.44 15.73 -5.59
CA LEU A 385 -16.34 16.29 -4.79
C LEU A 385 -16.09 17.74 -5.19
N LEU A 386 -16.11 18.64 -4.21
CA LEU A 386 -15.70 20.03 -4.37
C LEU A 386 -14.33 20.23 -3.74
N ARG A 387 -13.42 20.86 -4.47
CA ARG A 387 -12.12 21.26 -3.93
C ARG A 387 -11.84 22.71 -4.27
N TYR A 388 -11.39 23.46 -3.26
CA TYR A 388 -10.95 24.83 -3.40
C TYR A 388 -9.44 24.88 -3.32
N GLY A 389 -8.82 25.76 -4.08
CA GLY A 389 -7.38 25.92 -4.13
C GLY A 389 -6.96 27.32 -4.53
N GLN A 390 -5.67 27.56 -4.56
CA GLN A 390 -5.09 28.79 -5.05
C GLN A 390 -5.21 28.82 -6.59
N THR A 391 -5.82 29.88 -7.13
CA THR A 391 -6.07 30.05 -8.58
C THR A 391 -5.14 31.06 -9.25
N ASN A 392 -4.49 31.91 -8.45
CA ASN A 392 -3.36 32.75 -8.86
C ASN A 392 -2.56 33.19 -7.62
N THR A 393 -1.58 34.06 -7.78
CA THR A 393 -0.69 34.52 -6.68
C THR A 393 -1.42 35.06 -5.45
N MET A 394 -2.64 35.59 -5.59
CA MET A 394 -3.41 36.23 -4.52
C MET A 394 -4.87 35.76 -4.42
N SER A 395 -5.34 34.92 -5.34
CA SER A 395 -6.73 34.49 -5.39
C SER A 395 -6.89 33.01 -5.11
N TYR A 396 -8.03 32.68 -4.50
CA TYR A 396 -8.45 31.32 -4.18
C TYR A 396 -9.87 31.12 -4.68
N GLY A 397 -10.19 29.92 -5.13
CA GLY A 397 -11.49 29.58 -5.68
C GLY A 397 -11.70 28.09 -5.86
N LEU A 398 -12.85 27.75 -6.43
CA LEU A 398 -13.19 26.39 -6.77
C LEU A 398 -12.30 25.91 -7.92
N ILE A 399 -11.51 24.86 -7.67
CA ILE A 399 -10.61 24.23 -8.65
C ILE A 399 -11.15 22.91 -9.17
N ASP A 400 -11.96 22.21 -8.39
CA ASP A 400 -12.67 20.99 -8.77
C ASP A 400 -14.14 21.07 -8.35
N ASN A 401 -15.05 20.69 -9.24
CA ASN A 401 -16.47 20.46 -9.00
C ASN A 401 -16.87 19.19 -9.73
N LEU A 402 -16.42 18.09 -9.16
CA LEU A 402 -16.47 16.78 -9.78
C LEU A 402 -17.86 16.15 -9.63
N ASN A 403 -18.34 15.57 -10.73
CA ASN A 403 -19.45 14.63 -10.76
C ASN A 403 -18.94 13.28 -11.27
N LEU A 404 -18.98 12.26 -10.42
CA LEU A 404 -18.45 10.92 -10.69
C LEU A 404 -19.60 9.97 -11.03
N VAL A 405 -19.49 9.29 -12.17
CA VAL A 405 -20.48 8.33 -12.68
C VAL A 405 -19.93 6.93 -12.60
N TYR A 406 -20.74 5.99 -12.13
CA TYR A 406 -20.33 4.62 -11.87
C TYR A 406 -21.22 3.59 -12.56
N ASN A 407 -20.60 2.49 -12.99
CA ASN A 407 -21.26 1.24 -13.30
C ASN A 407 -20.92 0.20 -12.21
N GLY A 408 -21.88 -0.10 -11.34
CA GLY A 408 -21.57 -0.83 -10.13
C GLY A 408 -20.62 -0.03 -9.22
N ASN A 409 -19.44 -0.59 -8.95
CA ASN A 409 -18.37 0.09 -8.20
C ASN A 409 -17.23 0.60 -9.11
N GLN A 410 -17.34 0.40 -10.42
CA GLN A 410 -16.35 0.87 -11.41
C GLN A 410 -16.71 2.28 -11.86
N LEU A 411 -15.71 3.18 -11.81
CA LEU A 411 -15.86 4.56 -12.28
C LEU A 411 -15.91 4.56 -13.82
N GLU A 412 -16.94 5.17 -14.42
CA GLU A 412 -17.07 5.28 -15.88
C GLU A 412 -16.59 6.63 -16.41
N SER A 413 -16.97 7.71 -15.73
CA SER A 413 -16.56 9.05 -16.13
C SER A 413 -16.54 10.02 -14.95
N VAL A 414 -15.80 11.12 -15.11
CA VAL A 414 -15.74 12.24 -14.18
C VAL A 414 -15.86 13.52 -14.96
N ASN A 415 -16.85 14.33 -14.63
CA ASN A 415 -17.02 15.65 -15.22
C ASN A 415 -16.64 16.71 -14.20
N ASP A 416 -15.75 17.60 -14.56
CA ASP A 416 -15.40 18.77 -13.74
C ASP A 416 -16.15 20.02 -14.26
N ASN A 417 -17.02 20.56 -13.41
CA ASN A 417 -17.76 21.78 -13.69
C ASN A 417 -17.08 23.05 -13.16
N ALA A 418 -15.87 22.94 -12.61
CA ALA A 418 -15.09 24.10 -12.18
C ALA A 418 -14.50 24.82 -13.41
N THR A 419 -14.32 26.13 -13.27
CA THR A 419 -13.64 26.96 -14.28
C THR A 419 -12.29 27.47 -13.80
N GLY A 420 -12.00 27.28 -12.52
CA GLY A 420 -10.72 27.61 -11.91
C GLY A 420 -9.73 26.46 -12.06
N HIS A 421 -8.44 26.79 -12.13
CA HIS A 421 -7.36 25.83 -12.14
C HIS A 421 -6.36 26.14 -11.04
N VAL A 422 -5.68 25.10 -10.55
CA VAL A 422 -4.67 25.25 -9.50
C VAL A 422 -3.49 26.11 -10.01
N PHE A 423 -3.08 27.06 -9.17
CA PHE A 423 -1.85 27.80 -9.38
C PHE A 423 -0.71 27.14 -8.61
N GLY A 424 0.43 26.95 -9.26
CA GLY A 424 1.62 26.38 -8.63
C GLY A 424 1.64 24.84 -8.67
N ASN A 425 2.03 24.22 -7.55
CA ASN A 425 2.32 22.78 -7.46
C ASN A 425 1.23 21.95 -6.74
N GLY A 426 0.06 22.54 -6.51
CA GLY A 426 -1.09 21.82 -5.95
C GLY A 426 -1.62 20.73 -6.88
N MET A 427 -2.37 19.78 -6.31
CA MET A 427 -3.04 18.74 -7.07
C MET A 427 -4.49 19.14 -7.32
N GLU A 428 -4.94 18.96 -8.56
CA GLU A 428 -6.32 19.13 -9.02
C GLU A 428 -6.70 18.00 -9.96
N PHE A 429 -7.96 17.76 -10.15
CA PHE A 429 -8.43 16.92 -11.24
C PHE A 429 -8.23 17.67 -12.59
N LYS A 430 -7.77 16.95 -13.58
CA LYS A 430 -7.61 17.48 -14.93
C LYS A 430 -8.60 16.76 -15.82
N ASP A 431 -9.70 17.46 -16.14
CA ASP A 431 -10.68 16.96 -17.08
C ASP A 431 -10.07 17.01 -18.49
N GLY A 432 -9.44 15.92 -18.88
CA GLY A 432 -8.73 15.75 -20.16
C GLY A 432 -9.57 15.10 -21.23
N ALA A 433 -10.77 14.59 -20.87
CA ALA A 433 -11.68 13.89 -21.76
C ALA A 433 -13.11 14.37 -21.55
N SER A 434 -13.94 14.22 -22.58
CA SER A 434 -15.38 14.51 -22.49
C SER A 434 -16.11 13.40 -23.22
N LYS A 435 -16.17 12.22 -22.58
CA LYS A 435 -16.79 11.01 -23.13
C LYS A 435 -17.72 10.39 -22.12
N GLU A 436 -18.63 9.57 -22.58
CA GLU A 436 -19.52 8.77 -21.74
C GLU A 436 -18.74 7.75 -20.91
N ILE A 437 -17.69 7.16 -21.50
CA ILE A 437 -16.76 6.22 -20.85
C ILE A 437 -15.34 6.76 -20.98
N GLU A 438 -14.71 7.08 -19.86
CA GLU A 438 -13.37 7.62 -19.76
C GLU A 438 -12.40 6.65 -19.10
N TYR A 439 -12.95 5.69 -18.33
CA TYR A 439 -12.23 4.66 -17.58
C TYR A 439 -12.65 3.29 -18.08
N GLU A 440 -11.69 2.46 -18.46
CA GLU A 440 -11.94 1.08 -18.87
C GLU A 440 -11.25 0.11 -17.92
N TYR A 441 -11.81 -1.09 -17.76
CA TYR A 441 -11.32 -2.10 -16.82
C TYR A 441 -11.19 -3.45 -17.51
N ASP A 442 -10.23 -4.28 -17.01
CA ASP A 442 -10.16 -5.68 -17.40
C ASP A 442 -11.23 -6.53 -16.68
N VAL A 443 -11.26 -7.82 -17.01
CA VAL A 443 -12.25 -8.76 -16.43
C VAL A 443 -11.99 -9.06 -14.94
N ASN A 444 -10.83 -8.68 -14.38
CA ASN A 444 -10.52 -8.78 -12.96
C ASN A 444 -10.85 -7.48 -12.20
N GLY A 445 -11.33 -6.44 -12.90
CA GLY A 445 -11.66 -5.14 -12.33
C GLY A 445 -10.47 -4.21 -12.16
N ASN A 446 -9.35 -4.45 -12.84
CA ASN A 446 -8.20 -3.56 -12.86
C ASN A 446 -8.40 -2.48 -13.92
N LEU A 447 -8.09 -1.23 -13.58
CA LEU A 447 -8.16 -0.10 -14.51
C LEU A 447 -7.16 -0.28 -15.66
N THR A 448 -7.64 -0.33 -16.90
CA THR A 448 -6.79 -0.49 -18.10
C THR A 448 -6.60 0.81 -18.87
N LYS A 449 -7.48 1.78 -18.67
CA LYS A 449 -7.42 3.07 -19.36
C LYS A 449 -7.94 4.21 -18.49
N ASP A 450 -7.32 5.38 -18.59
CA ASP A 450 -7.74 6.64 -17.98
C ASP A 450 -7.49 7.78 -18.98
N LEU A 451 -8.56 8.24 -19.64
CA LEU A 451 -8.45 9.27 -20.66
C LEU A 451 -8.11 10.64 -20.08
N ASN A 452 -8.49 10.92 -18.83
CA ASN A 452 -8.20 12.19 -18.16
C ASN A 452 -6.71 12.36 -17.88
N LYS A 453 -6.03 11.27 -17.50
CA LYS A 453 -4.57 11.23 -17.33
C LYS A 453 -3.83 10.93 -18.64
N LYS A 454 -4.53 10.82 -19.77
CA LYS A 454 -3.98 10.42 -21.08
C LYS A 454 -3.26 9.06 -21.01
N ILE A 455 -3.77 8.17 -20.21
CA ILE A 455 -3.31 6.79 -20.12
C ILE A 455 -4.03 5.98 -21.18
N ALA A 456 -3.28 5.54 -22.20
CA ALA A 456 -3.79 4.77 -23.32
C ALA A 456 -3.98 3.29 -22.98
N ASP A 457 -3.12 2.73 -22.11
CA ASP A 457 -3.16 1.33 -21.73
C ASP A 457 -2.43 1.10 -20.40
N ILE A 458 -2.98 0.24 -19.54
CA ILE A 458 -2.31 -0.27 -18.34
C ILE A 458 -2.30 -1.80 -18.44
N GLN A 459 -1.12 -2.37 -18.46
CA GLN A 459 -0.90 -3.81 -18.45
C GLN A 459 -0.64 -4.30 -17.04
N TYR A 460 -1.24 -5.43 -16.68
CA TYR A 460 -1.11 -6.03 -15.36
C TYR A 460 -0.40 -7.38 -15.43
N ASN A 461 0.40 -7.67 -14.42
CA ASN A 461 1.03 -8.97 -14.26
C ASN A 461 0.07 -10.00 -13.63
N CYS A 462 0.57 -11.21 -13.42
CA CYS A 462 -0.21 -12.32 -12.84
C CYS A 462 -0.68 -12.10 -11.38
N LEU A 463 -0.22 -11.05 -10.71
CA LEU A 463 -0.64 -10.66 -9.35
C LEU A 463 -1.66 -9.50 -9.37
N ASN A 464 -2.14 -9.09 -10.55
CA ASN A 464 -2.97 -7.89 -10.73
C ASN A 464 -2.26 -6.59 -10.27
N LEU A 465 -0.92 -6.55 -10.36
CA LEU A 465 -0.13 -5.34 -10.16
C LEU A 465 0.18 -4.71 -11.53
N PRO A 466 0.15 -3.38 -11.68
CA PRO A 466 0.46 -2.73 -12.95
C PRO A 466 1.92 -3.01 -13.34
N GLU A 467 2.11 -3.64 -14.49
CA GLU A 467 3.43 -3.92 -15.07
C GLU A 467 3.90 -2.77 -15.94
N LYS A 468 2.95 -2.14 -16.67
CA LYS A 468 3.25 -1.02 -17.54
C LYS A 468 2.08 -0.07 -17.65
N VAL A 469 2.36 1.23 -17.50
CA VAL A 469 1.45 2.34 -17.82
C VAL A 469 1.95 3.02 -19.07
N GLN A 470 1.15 3.01 -20.14
CA GLN A 470 1.46 3.62 -21.42
C GLN A 470 0.64 4.90 -21.60
N PHE A 471 1.31 6.03 -21.75
CA PHE A 471 0.65 7.30 -22.01
C PHE A 471 0.47 7.55 -23.52
N GLU A 472 -0.54 8.35 -23.86
CA GLU A 472 -0.63 8.96 -25.18
C GLU A 472 0.64 9.76 -25.46
N GLY A 473 1.13 9.70 -26.69
CA GLY A 473 2.40 10.39 -27.04
C GLY A 473 3.68 9.56 -26.78
N GLY A 474 3.56 8.31 -26.31
CA GLY A 474 4.64 7.33 -26.32
C GLY A 474 5.48 7.25 -25.04
N ASN A 475 5.24 8.09 -24.04
CA ASN A 475 5.87 7.96 -22.72
C ASN A 475 5.32 6.73 -21.98
N SER A 476 6.12 6.11 -21.10
CA SER A 476 5.66 4.97 -20.32
C SER A 476 6.35 4.86 -18.97
N ILE A 477 5.65 4.28 -18.01
CA ILE A 477 6.21 3.80 -16.75
C ILE A 477 6.12 2.27 -16.77
N SER A 478 7.21 1.59 -16.45
CA SER A 478 7.20 0.13 -16.28
C SER A 478 7.68 -0.22 -14.90
N TYR A 479 7.05 -1.22 -14.30
CA TYR A 479 7.36 -1.71 -12.97
C TYR A 479 7.83 -3.17 -13.05
N LEU A 480 8.89 -3.50 -12.33
CA LEU A 480 9.37 -4.87 -12.17
C LEU A 480 9.03 -5.33 -10.76
N TYR A 481 8.31 -6.45 -10.66
CA TYR A 481 7.94 -7.07 -9.40
C TYR A 481 8.53 -8.47 -9.29
N ALA A 482 8.87 -8.87 -8.08
CA ALA A 482 9.03 -10.28 -7.76
C ALA A 482 7.65 -10.95 -7.61
N ALA A 483 7.59 -12.26 -7.73
CA ALA A 483 6.34 -13.03 -7.69
C ALA A 483 5.64 -13.05 -6.29
N ASP A 484 6.25 -12.47 -5.28
CA ASP A 484 5.65 -12.18 -3.98
C ASP A 484 5.01 -10.78 -3.89
N GLY A 485 5.03 -10.01 -4.99
CA GLY A 485 4.50 -8.65 -5.08
C GLY A 485 5.48 -7.54 -4.69
N THR A 486 6.73 -7.88 -4.32
CA THR A 486 7.75 -6.88 -4.00
C THR A 486 8.16 -6.09 -5.25
N LYS A 487 7.98 -4.77 -5.24
CA LYS A 487 8.44 -3.87 -6.30
C LYS A 487 9.97 -3.74 -6.22
N LEU A 488 10.65 -4.03 -7.33
CA LEU A 488 12.11 -4.01 -7.43
C LEU A 488 12.64 -2.90 -8.34
N ARG A 489 11.85 -2.45 -9.32
CA ARG A 489 12.27 -1.41 -10.26
C ARG A 489 11.09 -0.62 -10.77
N THR A 490 11.29 0.68 -10.92
CA THR A 490 10.46 1.57 -11.75
C THR A 490 11.32 2.12 -12.89
N THR A 491 10.83 2.04 -14.11
CA THR A 491 11.50 2.59 -15.30
C THR A 491 10.57 3.59 -15.95
N TYR A 492 10.95 4.85 -15.97
CA TYR A 492 10.24 5.91 -16.67
C TYR A 492 10.92 6.24 -18.00
N LYS A 493 10.16 6.17 -19.09
CA LYS A 493 10.64 6.49 -20.44
C LYS A 493 9.92 7.70 -20.99
N THR A 494 10.67 8.75 -21.34
CA THR A 494 10.18 10.00 -21.94
C THR A 494 11.00 10.29 -23.20
N GLY A 495 10.38 10.14 -24.37
CA GLY A 495 11.10 10.24 -25.64
C GLY A 495 12.29 9.29 -25.68
N ASN A 496 13.52 9.84 -25.78
CA ASN A 496 14.77 9.07 -25.78
C ASN A 496 15.42 8.95 -24.39
N ALA A 497 14.89 9.61 -23.36
CA ALA A 497 15.41 9.55 -22.00
C ALA A 497 14.78 8.41 -21.23
N THR A 498 15.59 7.74 -20.40
CA THR A 498 15.14 6.68 -19.49
C THR A 498 15.70 6.96 -18.10
N THR A 499 14.83 6.95 -17.11
CA THR A 499 15.20 7.03 -15.69
C THR A 499 14.83 5.72 -15.03
N ILE A 500 15.74 5.16 -14.23
CA ILE A 500 15.56 3.88 -13.55
C ILE A 500 15.73 4.10 -12.06
N THR A 501 14.76 3.63 -11.28
CA THR A 501 14.83 3.56 -9.82
C THR A 501 14.73 2.09 -9.41
N ASP A 502 15.78 1.56 -8.74
CA ASP A 502 15.78 0.20 -8.18
C ASP A 502 15.57 0.24 -6.68
N TYR A 503 14.80 -0.72 -6.19
CA TYR A 503 14.44 -0.89 -4.77
C TYR A 503 15.01 -2.20 -4.24
N CYS A 504 15.95 -2.12 -3.30
CA CYS A 504 16.54 -3.28 -2.65
C CYS A 504 16.27 -3.20 -1.14
N GLY A 505 15.08 -3.58 -0.71
CA GLY A 505 14.59 -3.35 0.65
C GLY A 505 14.48 -1.84 0.93
N ASN A 506 15.27 -1.31 1.88
CA ASN A 506 15.30 0.13 2.17
C ASN A 506 16.37 0.91 1.37
N ALA A 507 17.14 0.25 0.51
CA ALA A 507 18.14 0.89 -0.34
C ALA A 507 17.53 1.24 -1.71
N ILE A 508 17.67 2.51 -2.12
CA ILE A 508 17.17 3.03 -3.39
C ILE A 508 18.34 3.43 -4.25
N TYR A 509 18.32 2.94 -5.48
CA TYR A 509 19.31 3.26 -6.50
C TYR A 509 18.65 4.05 -7.63
N GLU A 510 19.27 5.16 -8.02
CA GLU A 510 18.86 5.92 -9.18
C GLU A 510 19.88 5.74 -10.31
N ASN A 511 19.41 5.25 -11.45
CA ASN A 511 20.27 4.93 -12.62
C ASN A 511 21.49 4.07 -12.24
N GLY A 512 21.29 3.11 -11.35
CA GLY A 512 22.32 2.18 -10.90
C GLY A 512 23.20 2.66 -9.74
N VAL A 513 23.06 3.91 -9.29
CA VAL A 513 23.82 4.50 -8.18
C VAL A 513 22.99 4.46 -6.90
N LEU A 514 23.54 3.94 -5.80
CA LEU A 514 22.89 3.98 -4.49
C LEU A 514 22.84 5.42 -3.99
N THR A 515 21.63 5.98 -3.90
CA THR A 515 21.40 7.40 -3.53
C THR A 515 20.77 7.56 -2.15
N THR A 516 19.92 6.63 -1.74
CA THR A 516 19.07 6.80 -0.56
C THR A 516 18.93 5.52 0.24
N LEU A 517 19.01 5.65 1.56
CA LEU A 517 18.63 4.60 2.51
C LEU A 517 17.44 5.06 3.32
N LEU A 518 16.30 4.43 3.14
CA LEU A 518 15.10 4.72 3.92
C LEU A 518 15.28 4.24 5.36
N THR A 519 14.84 5.06 6.29
CA THR A 519 14.73 4.73 7.71
C THR A 519 13.27 4.89 8.17
N GLU A 520 12.94 4.47 9.36
CA GLU A 520 11.58 4.59 9.92
C GLU A 520 11.10 6.07 10.02
N LEU A 521 12.04 6.96 10.34
CA LEU A 521 11.74 8.37 10.63
C LEU A 521 12.37 9.34 9.62
N GLY A 522 12.69 8.86 8.41
CA GLY A 522 13.26 9.67 7.36
C GLY A 522 14.15 8.88 6.41
N TYR A 523 15.27 9.44 5.99
CA TYR A 523 16.22 8.77 5.12
C TYR A 523 17.64 9.29 5.30
N ILE A 524 18.61 8.49 4.86
CA ILE A 524 19.99 8.91 4.69
C ILE A 524 20.19 9.18 3.21
N SER A 525 20.54 10.40 2.85
CA SER A 525 20.98 10.75 1.51
C SER A 525 22.46 10.42 1.36
N LEU A 526 22.81 9.57 0.42
CA LEU A 526 24.21 9.23 0.14
C LEU A 526 24.84 10.22 -0.85
N VAL A 527 24.03 11.10 -1.42
CA VAL A 527 24.49 12.18 -2.30
C VAL A 527 25.22 13.25 -1.50
N ASP A 528 24.70 13.62 -0.34
CA ASP A 528 25.29 14.64 0.55
C ASP A 528 25.81 14.07 1.89
N GLY A 529 25.59 12.78 2.16
CA GLY A 529 26.05 12.07 3.35
C GLY A 529 25.33 12.48 4.64
N LYS A 530 24.04 12.89 4.57
CA LYS A 530 23.29 13.41 5.70
C LYS A 530 22.00 12.65 5.98
N TYR A 531 21.53 12.78 7.24
CA TYR A 531 20.20 12.37 7.64
C TYR A 531 19.17 13.45 7.35
N HIS A 532 17.99 13.02 6.88
CA HIS A 532 16.81 13.84 6.66
C HIS A 532 15.65 13.24 7.44
N TYR A 533 15.04 14.02 8.34
CA TYR A 533 13.99 13.58 9.24
C TYR A 533 12.62 13.95 8.71
N TYR A 534 11.66 13.04 8.88
CA TYR A 534 10.25 13.28 8.59
C TYR A 534 9.50 13.63 9.87
N LEU A 535 8.98 14.86 9.95
CA LEU A 535 7.97 15.21 10.93
C LEU A 535 6.60 14.90 10.35
N LYS A 536 5.92 13.97 11.01
CA LYS A 536 4.68 13.38 10.52
C LYS A 536 3.49 13.85 11.34
N ASP A 537 2.34 13.98 10.68
CA ASP A 537 1.08 14.19 11.37
C ASP A 537 0.48 12.88 11.93
N HIS A 538 -0.72 12.98 12.50
CA HIS A 538 -1.44 11.86 13.13
C HIS A 538 -1.78 10.69 12.17
N GLN A 539 -1.80 10.93 10.86
CA GLN A 539 -2.02 9.91 9.82
C GLN A 539 -0.71 9.35 9.26
N GLY A 540 0.44 9.85 9.70
CA GLY A 540 1.74 9.46 9.16
C GLY A 540 2.12 10.20 7.87
N ASN A 541 1.42 11.28 7.51
CA ASN A 541 1.77 12.12 6.38
C ASN A 541 3.06 12.88 6.67
N ASN A 542 3.98 12.91 5.71
CA ASN A 542 5.22 13.67 5.82
C ASN A 542 4.93 15.17 5.67
N ARG A 543 4.83 15.90 6.79
CA ARG A 543 4.48 17.32 6.83
C ARG A 543 5.67 18.23 6.64
N VAL A 544 6.79 17.89 7.26
CA VAL A 544 8.04 18.64 7.14
C VAL A 544 9.21 17.69 6.99
N VAL A 545 10.12 17.99 6.09
CA VAL A 545 11.44 17.35 6.00
C VAL A 545 12.46 18.29 6.61
N VAL A 546 13.22 17.78 7.58
CA VAL A 546 14.25 18.53 8.30
C VAL A 546 15.59 17.89 8.08
N GLY A 547 16.56 18.65 7.60
CA GLY A 547 17.94 18.19 7.43
C GLY A 547 18.65 17.96 8.76
N GLN A 548 19.74 17.22 8.74
CA GLN A 548 20.57 16.90 9.92
C GLN A 548 21.06 18.14 10.67
N ASN A 549 21.17 19.27 10.01
CA ASN A 549 21.56 20.56 10.62
C ASN A 549 20.38 21.29 11.30
N GLY A 550 19.16 20.76 11.24
CA GLY A 550 17.95 21.36 11.76
C GLY A 550 17.24 22.32 10.81
N SER A 551 17.69 22.47 9.54
CA SER A 551 17.01 23.31 8.55
C SER A 551 15.77 22.61 7.98
N VAL A 552 14.71 23.38 7.77
CA VAL A 552 13.53 22.91 7.01
C VAL A 552 13.87 22.88 5.53
N GLU A 553 13.68 21.74 4.89
CA GLU A 553 13.98 21.48 3.48
C GLU A 553 12.74 21.36 2.62
N GLU A 554 11.65 20.85 3.22
CA GLU A 554 10.38 20.67 2.55
C GLU A 554 9.22 20.84 3.53
N VAL A 555 8.14 21.47 3.08
CA VAL A 555 6.86 21.57 3.79
C VAL A 555 5.75 21.07 2.88
N ASN A 556 4.87 20.20 3.40
CA ASN A 556 3.72 19.67 2.70
C ASN A 556 2.42 19.94 3.45
N HIS A 557 1.41 20.34 2.69
CA HIS A 557 0.03 20.40 3.15
C HIS A 557 -0.83 19.47 2.32
N TYR A 558 -1.81 18.85 2.96
CA TYR A 558 -2.65 17.85 2.33
C TYR A 558 -4.13 18.19 2.51
N TYR A 559 -4.89 18.04 1.43
CA TYR A 559 -6.33 17.85 1.53
C TYR A 559 -6.61 16.55 2.29
N PRO A 560 -7.80 16.38 2.88
CA PRO A 560 -8.16 15.16 3.63
C PRO A 560 -7.96 13.85 2.87
N PHE A 561 -8.23 13.82 1.56
CA PHE A 561 -7.99 12.64 0.72
C PHE A 561 -6.54 12.52 0.20
N GLY A 562 -5.62 13.38 0.63
CA GLY A 562 -4.18 13.23 0.39
C GLY A 562 -3.62 14.03 -0.79
N GLY A 563 -4.45 14.75 -1.53
CA GLY A 563 -3.96 15.70 -2.53
C GLY A 563 -3.10 16.79 -1.87
N THR A 564 -1.99 17.19 -2.50
CA THR A 564 -1.10 18.23 -1.97
C THR A 564 -1.55 19.64 -2.38
N PHE A 565 -1.36 20.62 -1.49
CA PHE A 565 -1.55 22.03 -1.80
C PHE A 565 -0.49 22.90 -1.10
N ALA A 566 -0.18 24.04 -1.68
CA ALA A 566 0.73 25.05 -1.10
C ALA A 566 2.05 24.45 -0.54
N SER A 567 2.53 23.37 -1.13
CA SER A 567 3.77 22.72 -0.71
C SER A 567 4.98 23.47 -1.27
N THR A 568 6.12 23.37 -0.57
CA THR A 568 7.39 23.88 -1.07
C THR A 568 7.97 22.95 -2.15
N SER A 569 9.20 23.22 -2.59
CA SER A 569 9.92 22.33 -3.52
C SER A 569 10.03 20.93 -2.93
N SER A 570 9.76 19.90 -3.74
CA SER A 570 9.85 18.50 -3.34
C SER A 570 11.29 18.02 -3.36
N VAL A 571 11.79 17.52 -2.23
CA VAL A 571 13.14 16.93 -2.12
C VAL A 571 13.12 15.40 -2.05
N GLN A 572 11.94 14.80 -1.91
CA GLN A 572 11.77 13.35 -1.81
C GLN A 572 10.32 12.96 -2.20
N PRO A 573 10.07 11.70 -2.66
CA PRO A 573 8.74 11.32 -3.17
C PRO A 573 7.74 10.86 -2.10
N TYR A 574 8.15 10.56 -0.86
CA TYR A 574 7.28 9.99 0.18
C TYR A 574 6.43 11.08 0.84
N LYS A 575 5.11 11.05 0.65
CA LYS A 575 4.19 12.12 1.06
C LYS A 575 3.07 11.64 1.98
N TYR A 576 1.85 11.52 1.46
CA TYR A 576 0.65 11.10 2.18
C TYR A 576 0.78 9.68 2.72
N ASN A 577 0.45 9.45 3.99
CA ASN A 577 0.68 8.21 4.74
C ASN A 577 2.13 7.67 4.66
N GLY A 578 3.10 8.54 4.32
CA GLY A 578 4.48 8.11 4.08
C GLY A 578 4.66 7.26 2.82
N LYS A 579 3.71 7.27 1.90
CA LYS A 579 3.75 6.51 0.65
C LYS A 579 4.44 7.29 -0.47
N GLU A 580 5.06 6.54 -1.39
CA GLU A 580 5.70 7.11 -2.57
C GLU A 580 4.65 7.69 -3.52
N LEU A 581 4.78 8.96 -3.87
CA LEU A 581 3.98 9.64 -4.86
C LEU A 581 4.70 9.59 -6.20
N ASP A 582 4.16 8.80 -7.14
CA ASP A 582 4.65 8.75 -8.51
C ASP A 582 4.02 9.87 -9.33
N ARG A 583 4.82 10.90 -9.65
CA ARG A 583 4.42 12.06 -10.45
C ARG A 583 4.82 11.95 -11.92
N GLN A 584 5.50 10.88 -12.30
CA GLN A 584 6.02 10.71 -13.63
C GLN A 584 4.89 10.68 -14.67
N GLY A 585 5.08 11.41 -15.77
CA GLY A 585 4.08 11.49 -16.84
C GLY A 585 2.73 12.12 -16.43
N GLY A 586 2.61 12.69 -15.23
CA GLY A 586 1.34 13.20 -14.68
C GLY A 586 0.47 12.12 -14.06
N LEU A 587 1.05 10.99 -13.65
CA LEU A 587 0.33 9.88 -13.01
C LEU A 587 -0.31 10.31 -11.69
N ASP A 588 0.49 10.97 -10.82
CA ASP A 588 0.07 11.51 -9.52
C ASP A 588 -0.66 10.48 -8.62
N TRP A 589 -0.17 9.22 -8.62
CA TRP A 589 -0.68 8.15 -7.77
C TRP A 589 0.27 7.81 -6.63
N TYR A 590 -0.31 7.45 -5.48
CA TYR A 590 0.44 6.92 -4.35
C TYR A 590 0.56 5.40 -4.44
N ASP A 591 1.78 4.87 -4.32
CA ASP A 591 2.05 3.45 -4.30
C ASP A 591 1.91 2.89 -2.88
N TYR A 592 0.88 2.04 -2.66
CA TYR A 592 0.66 1.33 -1.41
C TYR A 592 1.14 -0.13 -1.45
N GLY A 593 1.87 -0.53 -2.50
CA GLY A 593 2.33 -1.89 -2.74
C GLY A 593 1.28 -2.73 -3.47
N ALA A 594 0.26 -3.19 -2.77
CA ALA A 594 -0.81 -3.99 -3.38
C ALA A 594 -1.73 -3.20 -4.32
N ARG A 595 -1.81 -1.89 -4.18
CA ARG A 595 -2.68 -0.99 -4.97
C ARG A 595 -2.07 0.38 -5.13
N HIS A 596 -2.48 1.08 -6.20
CA HIS A 596 -2.24 2.52 -6.38
C HIS A 596 -3.48 3.33 -6.00
N TYR A 597 -3.24 4.45 -5.31
CA TYR A 597 -4.28 5.34 -4.80
C TYR A 597 -4.22 6.69 -5.50
N ASP A 598 -5.35 7.14 -6.04
CA ASP A 598 -5.52 8.47 -6.61
C ASP A 598 -6.14 9.42 -5.56
N ALA A 599 -5.32 10.31 -5.03
CA ALA A 599 -5.76 11.27 -4.01
C ALA A 599 -6.68 12.37 -4.56
N VAL A 600 -6.65 12.61 -5.86
CA VAL A 600 -7.50 13.62 -6.49
C VAL A 600 -8.95 13.14 -6.58
N LEU A 601 -9.14 11.84 -6.82
CA LEU A 601 -10.46 11.20 -6.85
C LEU A 601 -10.85 10.57 -5.50
N GLY A 602 -9.90 10.45 -4.56
CA GLY A 602 -10.11 9.79 -3.27
C GLY A 602 -10.38 8.29 -3.40
N ARG A 603 -9.79 7.59 -4.40
CA ARG A 603 -10.11 6.19 -4.67
C ARG A 603 -8.92 5.33 -5.12
N TRP A 604 -9.12 4.01 -5.03
CA TRP A 604 -8.27 2.99 -5.60
C TRP A 604 -8.73 2.63 -7.02
N HIS A 605 -7.79 2.23 -7.89
CA HIS A 605 -8.09 1.90 -9.29
C HIS A 605 -8.23 0.39 -9.55
N VAL A 606 -8.02 -0.44 -8.54
CA VAL A 606 -8.17 -1.89 -8.59
C VAL A 606 -8.98 -2.38 -7.39
N VAL A 607 -9.59 -3.55 -7.53
CA VAL A 607 -10.32 -4.19 -6.44
C VAL A 607 -9.36 -4.55 -5.31
N ASP A 608 -9.82 -4.51 -4.06
CA ASP A 608 -9.01 -4.93 -2.92
C ASP A 608 -8.69 -6.44 -3.01
N PRO A 609 -7.41 -6.84 -3.04
CA PRO A 609 -7.05 -8.26 -3.04
C PRO A 609 -7.61 -9.05 -1.86
N LEU A 610 -7.92 -8.35 -0.74
CA LEU A 610 -8.49 -8.93 0.47
C LEU A 610 -10.01 -8.73 0.57
N SER A 611 -10.68 -8.21 -0.47
CA SER A 611 -12.13 -8.07 -0.42
C SER A 611 -12.82 -9.43 -0.47
N GLU A 612 -13.64 -9.70 0.52
CA GLU A 612 -14.45 -10.91 0.66
C GLU A 612 -15.91 -10.55 0.94
#